data_7778a0af5a63a1eaf812d782c3e93f6a
#
_entry.id   7778a0af5a63a1eaf812d782c3e93f6a
#
_cell.length_a   1.000
_cell.length_b   1.000
_cell.length_c   1.000
_cell.angle_alpha   90.00
_cell.angle_beta   90.00
_cell.angle_gamma   90.00
#
_symmetry.space_group_name_H-M   'P 1'
#
loop_
_entity.id
_entity.type
_entity.pdbx_description
1 polymer ?
#
loop_
_entity_poly.entity_id
_entity_poly.type
_entity_poly.pdbx_seq_one_letter_code
_entity_poly.pdbx_strand_id
1 'polypeptide(L)'
;MSKTFRYGVYGVGRIGKVHAAIVQEQGHQIVAIGDDVQAAVVAAQQEPGLTATQTFNDAAAMAQELAGAIDAVIIASHTKDHARHALPFVQAHIPVYLEKPLTDDLREAFTFVETIGRNPRQIQIGLQRRYDAALLHTKHLIQAGLIGDIREIRCVLRDQYPPPPTYSSRGLIIDMGIHVADEAIFLLDEFPDEVWASVHHTKGYNSPIDEGGDTAFVTFTTPSHVLGRLDLSRTHASGYNNETYIIGTRGTLHTGRFAGYPGPVHVELWQSNGKKHPESATFEMAYPEGAYPEFLPRFDGAYRRAHQQFREDIARGAPFGVTQNEVLDAQVFVEAAHRSALHDSRRYRLQRFDDLQQYKAACSDFICLSFTDDL
;
A
#
# COMPACT_ATOMS: atom_id res chain seq x y z
N MET A 1 -31.53 -6.52 -8.09
CA MET A 1 -30.24 -6.86 -8.74
C MET A 1 -29.26 -5.75 -8.39
N SER A 2 -28.05 -6.06 -7.95
CA SER A 2 -27.01 -5.06 -7.71
C SER A 2 -26.64 -4.40 -9.03
N LYS A 3 -26.34 -3.08 -9.00
CA LYS A 3 -25.89 -2.31 -10.18
C LYS A 3 -24.61 -2.94 -10.73
N THR A 4 -24.54 -3.20 -12.04
CA THR A 4 -23.29 -3.53 -12.73
C THR A 4 -22.50 -2.23 -12.96
N PHE A 5 -21.30 -2.13 -12.38
CA PHE A 5 -20.42 -0.98 -12.55
C PHE A 5 -19.63 -1.10 -13.86
N ARG A 6 -19.40 0.03 -14.51
CA ARG A 6 -18.59 0.18 -15.72
C ARG A 6 -17.30 0.89 -15.37
N TYR A 7 -16.16 0.25 -15.66
CA TYR A 7 -14.84 0.76 -15.32
C TYR A 7 -14.00 1.09 -16.53
N GLY A 8 -13.16 2.12 -16.40
CA GLY A 8 -11.95 2.29 -17.18
C GLY A 8 -10.74 1.76 -16.40
N VAL A 9 -9.70 1.32 -17.10
CA VAL A 9 -8.38 0.99 -16.52
C VAL A 9 -7.31 1.75 -17.28
N TYR A 10 -6.52 2.58 -16.60
CA TYR A 10 -5.37 3.25 -17.19
C TYR A 10 -4.07 2.78 -16.50
N GLY A 11 -3.12 2.29 -17.33
CA GLY A 11 -2.00 1.48 -16.88
C GLY A 11 -2.34 0.00 -16.94
N VAL A 12 -2.16 -0.62 -18.12
CA VAL A 12 -2.51 -2.03 -18.39
C VAL A 12 -1.31 -2.96 -18.26
N GLY A 13 -0.38 -2.63 -17.40
CA GLY A 13 0.70 -3.49 -16.95
C GLY A 13 0.18 -4.66 -16.08
N ARG A 14 1.11 -5.35 -15.41
CA ARG A 14 0.80 -6.53 -14.58
C ARG A 14 -0.33 -6.27 -13.57
N ILE A 15 -0.23 -5.20 -12.78
CA ILE A 15 -1.19 -4.90 -11.70
C ILE A 15 -2.52 -4.40 -12.27
N GLY A 16 -2.51 -3.57 -13.31
CA GLY A 16 -3.74 -3.14 -13.98
C GLY A 16 -4.58 -4.31 -14.51
N LYS A 17 -3.93 -5.33 -15.06
CA LYS A 17 -4.61 -6.58 -15.49
C LYS A 17 -5.18 -7.37 -14.33
N VAL A 18 -4.48 -7.43 -13.19
CA VAL A 18 -5.00 -8.07 -11.96
C VAL A 18 -6.25 -7.36 -11.47
N HIS A 19 -6.26 -6.04 -11.41
CA HIS A 19 -7.44 -5.27 -11.02
C HIS A 19 -8.60 -5.48 -12.01
N ALA A 20 -8.33 -5.46 -13.33
CA ALA A 20 -9.34 -5.71 -14.35
C ALA A 20 -9.99 -7.08 -14.17
N ALA A 21 -9.18 -8.13 -13.97
CA ALA A 21 -9.67 -9.49 -13.74
C ALA A 21 -10.55 -9.57 -12.48
N ILE A 22 -10.12 -9.00 -11.35
CA ILE A 22 -10.89 -8.96 -10.10
C ILE A 22 -12.26 -8.29 -10.31
N VAL A 23 -12.29 -7.14 -10.99
CA VAL A 23 -13.52 -6.40 -11.28
C VAL A 23 -14.49 -7.24 -12.12
N GLN A 24 -13.98 -7.92 -13.17
CA GLN A 24 -14.77 -8.78 -14.04
C GLN A 24 -15.30 -10.02 -13.33
N GLU A 25 -14.48 -10.70 -12.54
CA GLU A 25 -14.87 -11.86 -11.74
C GLU A 25 -15.93 -11.52 -10.67
N GLN A 26 -15.98 -10.26 -10.23
CA GLN A 26 -17.01 -9.74 -9.35
C GLN A 26 -18.29 -9.31 -10.10
N GLY A 27 -18.40 -9.60 -11.41
CA GLY A 27 -19.60 -9.36 -12.21
C GLY A 27 -19.74 -7.92 -12.76
N HIS A 28 -18.63 -7.18 -12.84
CA HIS A 28 -18.60 -5.82 -13.35
C HIS A 28 -17.87 -5.75 -14.70
N GLN A 29 -17.92 -4.60 -15.39
CA GLN A 29 -17.44 -4.47 -16.76
C GLN A 29 -16.24 -3.54 -16.85
N ILE A 30 -15.20 -3.96 -17.57
CA ILE A 30 -14.15 -3.08 -18.08
C ILE A 30 -14.60 -2.66 -19.49
N VAL A 31 -14.90 -1.39 -19.66
CA VAL A 31 -15.40 -0.85 -20.95
C VAL A 31 -14.33 -0.08 -21.72
N ALA A 32 -13.27 0.34 -21.03
CA ALA A 32 -12.16 1.05 -21.65
C ALA A 32 -10.84 0.70 -20.98
N ILE A 33 -9.77 0.68 -21.75
CA ILE A 33 -8.40 0.52 -21.28
C ILE A 33 -7.49 1.59 -21.88
N GLY A 34 -6.45 1.99 -21.15
CA GLY A 34 -5.47 2.95 -21.63
C GLY A 34 -4.08 2.73 -21.05
N ASP A 35 -3.08 3.19 -21.78
CA ASP A 35 -1.67 3.22 -21.36
C ASP A 35 -0.91 4.19 -22.27
N ASP A 36 0.10 4.89 -21.77
CA ASP A 36 0.97 5.76 -22.58
C ASP A 36 1.73 4.97 -23.65
N VAL A 37 1.92 3.66 -23.41
CA VAL A 37 2.63 2.75 -24.29
C VAL A 37 1.63 1.96 -25.16
N GLN A 38 1.47 2.33 -26.43
CA GLN A 38 0.55 1.65 -27.37
C GLN A 38 0.71 0.14 -27.39
N ALA A 39 1.94 -0.38 -27.33
CA ALA A 39 2.20 -1.81 -27.32
C ALA A 39 1.61 -2.52 -26.08
N ALA A 40 1.54 -1.84 -24.94
CA ALA A 40 0.90 -2.37 -23.73
C ALA A 40 -0.62 -2.48 -23.90
N VAL A 41 -1.25 -1.48 -24.53
CA VAL A 41 -2.69 -1.51 -24.87
C VAL A 41 -3.00 -2.66 -25.81
N VAL A 42 -2.24 -2.82 -26.90
CA VAL A 42 -2.41 -3.92 -27.87
C VAL A 42 -2.24 -5.29 -27.20
N ALA A 43 -1.25 -5.43 -26.33
CA ALA A 43 -1.05 -6.67 -25.57
C ALA A 43 -2.21 -6.94 -24.58
N ALA A 44 -2.73 -5.92 -23.91
CA ALA A 44 -3.85 -6.05 -22.99
C ALA A 44 -5.15 -6.46 -23.70
N GLN A 45 -5.38 -6.04 -24.95
CA GLN A 45 -6.54 -6.45 -25.74
C GLN A 45 -6.57 -7.95 -26.10
N GLN A 46 -5.46 -8.66 -25.90
CA GLN A 46 -5.42 -10.12 -26.07
C GLN A 46 -5.91 -10.87 -24.81
N GLU A 47 -6.04 -10.17 -23.68
CA GLU A 47 -6.53 -10.78 -22.44
C GLU A 47 -8.04 -11.02 -22.50
N PRO A 48 -8.51 -12.13 -21.90
CA PRO A 48 -9.93 -12.42 -21.79
C PRO A 48 -10.70 -11.24 -21.16
N GLY A 49 -11.81 -10.85 -21.78
CA GLY A 49 -12.67 -9.77 -21.29
C GLY A 49 -12.19 -8.34 -21.61
N LEU A 50 -11.00 -8.15 -22.18
CA LEU A 50 -10.50 -6.83 -22.60
C LEU A 50 -10.51 -6.61 -24.13
N THR A 51 -10.83 -7.63 -24.91
CA THR A 51 -10.76 -7.61 -26.38
C THR A 51 -11.66 -6.55 -27.04
N ALA A 52 -12.85 -6.32 -26.48
CA ALA A 52 -13.84 -5.38 -27.02
C ALA A 52 -13.87 -4.03 -26.31
N THR A 53 -12.84 -3.69 -25.55
CA THR A 53 -12.75 -2.43 -24.82
C THR A 53 -12.33 -1.28 -25.74
N GLN A 54 -12.84 -0.09 -25.46
CA GLN A 54 -12.34 1.14 -26.04
C GLN A 54 -10.90 1.40 -25.58
N THR A 55 -10.05 1.94 -26.46
CA THR A 55 -8.62 2.09 -26.16
C THR A 55 -8.15 3.53 -26.20
N PHE A 56 -7.24 3.89 -25.29
CA PHE A 56 -6.70 5.24 -25.16
C PHE A 56 -5.18 5.21 -24.95
N ASN A 57 -4.48 6.25 -25.41
CA ASN A 57 -3.07 6.48 -25.13
C ASN A 57 -2.84 7.79 -24.38
N ASP A 58 -3.92 8.42 -23.92
CA ASP A 58 -3.88 9.65 -23.15
C ASP A 58 -4.98 9.62 -22.10
N ALA A 59 -4.60 9.84 -20.84
CA ALA A 59 -5.52 9.79 -19.70
C ALA A 59 -6.54 10.93 -19.72
N ALA A 60 -6.17 12.11 -20.22
CA ALA A 60 -7.08 13.26 -20.28
C ALA A 60 -8.14 13.05 -21.37
N ALA A 61 -7.75 12.52 -22.53
CA ALA A 61 -8.70 12.14 -23.58
C ALA A 61 -9.67 11.06 -23.08
N MET A 62 -9.17 10.05 -22.37
CA MET A 62 -10.00 8.99 -21.80
C MET A 62 -10.99 9.56 -20.77
N ALA A 63 -10.54 10.44 -19.86
CA ALA A 63 -11.40 11.06 -18.86
C ALA A 63 -12.50 11.92 -19.51
N GLN A 64 -12.15 12.71 -20.54
CA GLN A 64 -13.09 13.57 -21.27
C GLN A 64 -14.16 12.76 -22.00
N GLU A 65 -13.74 11.72 -22.74
CA GLU A 65 -14.65 10.92 -23.57
C GLU A 65 -15.57 10.04 -22.72
N LEU A 66 -15.08 9.55 -21.58
CA LEU A 66 -15.84 8.66 -20.71
C LEU A 66 -16.59 9.37 -19.56
N ALA A 67 -16.56 10.69 -19.50
CA ALA A 67 -17.32 11.45 -18.52
C ALA A 67 -18.82 11.11 -18.58
N GLY A 68 -19.38 10.63 -17.45
CA GLY A 68 -20.75 10.14 -17.38
C GLY A 68 -21.01 8.77 -18.04
N ALA A 69 -20.03 8.17 -18.68
CA ALA A 69 -20.14 6.87 -19.34
C ALA A 69 -19.59 5.71 -18.48
N ILE A 70 -18.71 6.01 -17.52
CA ILE A 70 -18.17 5.05 -16.55
C ILE A 70 -18.51 5.45 -15.13
N ASP A 71 -18.52 4.48 -14.22
CA ASP A 71 -18.80 4.68 -12.80
C ASP A 71 -17.52 4.92 -11.99
N ALA A 72 -16.37 4.44 -12.49
CA ALA A 72 -15.07 4.59 -11.86
C ALA A 72 -13.92 4.29 -12.83
N VAL A 73 -12.71 4.72 -12.46
CA VAL A 73 -11.47 4.38 -13.15
C VAL A 73 -10.46 3.76 -12.19
N ILE A 74 -9.67 2.81 -12.68
CA ILE A 74 -8.51 2.25 -12.00
C ILE A 74 -7.27 2.84 -12.65
N ILE A 75 -6.37 3.44 -11.85
CA ILE A 75 -5.08 3.95 -12.28
C ILE A 75 -4.00 3.04 -11.70
N ALA A 76 -3.31 2.31 -12.56
CA ALA A 76 -2.27 1.36 -12.22
C ALA A 76 -1.05 1.48 -13.15
N SER A 77 -0.74 2.70 -13.56
CA SER A 77 0.40 3.08 -14.39
C SER A 77 1.70 3.09 -13.58
N HIS A 78 2.79 3.60 -14.14
CA HIS A 78 4.03 3.78 -13.37
C HIS A 78 3.84 4.83 -12.28
N THR A 79 4.41 4.58 -11.10
CA THR A 79 4.26 5.43 -9.91
C THR A 79 4.52 6.92 -10.15
N LYS A 80 5.56 7.24 -10.93
CA LYS A 80 5.89 8.63 -11.30
C LYS A 80 4.81 9.35 -12.11
N ASP A 81 3.89 8.61 -12.72
CA ASP A 81 2.83 9.14 -13.59
C ASP A 81 1.45 9.12 -12.92
N HIS A 82 1.34 8.58 -11.68
CA HIS A 82 0.07 8.42 -10.97
C HIS A 82 -0.72 9.72 -10.85
N ALA A 83 -0.08 10.80 -10.37
CA ALA A 83 -0.74 12.11 -10.22
C ALA A 83 -1.23 12.65 -11.56
N ARG A 84 -0.37 12.61 -12.59
CA ARG A 84 -0.69 13.07 -13.94
C ARG A 84 -1.87 12.31 -14.56
N HIS A 85 -1.94 10.99 -14.34
CA HIS A 85 -3.00 10.16 -14.90
C HIS A 85 -4.30 10.23 -14.09
N ALA A 86 -4.24 10.39 -12.76
CA ALA A 86 -5.42 10.46 -11.93
C ALA A 86 -6.14 11.82 -12.01
N LEU A 87 -5.40 12.92 -12.15
CA LEU A 87 -5.94 14.28 -12.11
C LEU A 87 -7.08 14.55 -13.12
N PRO A 88 -7.00 14.16 -14.41
CA PRO A 88 -8.09 14.38 -15.36
C PRO A 88 -9.41 13.70 -14.94
N PHE A 89 -9.35 12.51 -14.36
CA PHE A 89 -10.55 11.80 -13.89
C PHE A 89 -11.15 12.45 -12.65
N VAL A 90 -10.31 12.92 -11.71
CA VAL A 90 -10.76 13.70 -10.55
C VAL A 90 -11.47 14.97 -11.01
N GLN A 91 -10.91 15.69 -11.97
CA GLN A 91 -11.52 16.90 -12.57
C GLN A 91 -12.83 16.62 -13.30
N ALA A 92 -12.95 15.44 -13.92
CA ALA A 92 -14.19 14.97 -14.55
C ALA A 92 -15.20 14.38 -13.56
N HIS A 93 -14.92 14.44 -12.24
CA HIS A 93 -15.73 13.87 -11.16
C HIS A 93 -15.96 12.34 -11.29
N ILE A 94 -15.02 11.64 -11.91
CA ILE A 94 -15.02 10.17 -12.00
C ILE A 94 -14.27 9.64 -10.77
N PRO A 95 -14.87 8.77 -9.93
CA PRO A 95 -14.21 8.12 -8.82
C PRO A 95 -12.96 7.33 -9.28
N VAL A 96 -11.84 7.52 -8.58
CA VAL A 96 -10.55 6.92 -8.95
C VAL A 96 -10.13 5.88 -7.90
N TYR A 97 -9.81 4.68 -8.34
CA TYR A 97 -9.01 3.72 -7.58
C TYR A 97 -7.56 3.85 -8.05
N LEU A 98 -6.68 4.40 -7.21
CA LEU A 98 -5.30 4.69 -7.55
C LEU A 98 -4.36 3.70 -6.84
N GLU A 99 -3.46 3.04 -7.57
CA GLU A 99 -2.40 2.24 -6.96
C GLU A 99 -1.43 3.09 -6.11
N LYS A 100 -0.89 2.44 -5.09
CA LYS A 100 0.11 3.04 -4.20
C LYS A 100 1.50 3.14 -4.90
N PRO A 101 2.38 4.05 -4.41
CA PRO A 101 2.10 5.27 -3.62
C PRO A 101 1.41 6.35 -4.46
N LEU A 102 1.15 7.52 -3.89
CA LEU A 102 0.57 8.63 -4.67
C LEU A 102 1.45 9.03 -5.85
N THR A 103 2.75 9.18 -5.59
CA THR A 103 3.81 9.45 -6.55
C THR A 103 5.12 8.89 -6.01
N ASP A 104 6.18 8.87 -6.78
CA ASP A 104 7.51 8.50 -6.32
C ASP A 104 8.32 9.69 -5.73
N ASP A 105 7.80 10.90 -5.82
CA ASP A 105 8.36 12.11 -5.19
C ASP A 105 7.38 12.70 -4.16
N LEU A 106 7.86 12.90 -2.93
CA LEU A 106 7.02 13.39 -1.84
C LEU A 106 6.49 14.81 -2.08
N ARG A 107 7.27 15.67 -2.73
CA ARG A 107 6.86 17.05 -3.09
C ARG A 107 5.70 17.03 -4.08
N GLU A 108 5.81 16.15 -5.08
CA GLU A 108 4.74 15.94 -6.06
C GLU A 108 3.48 15.37 -5.39
N ALA A 109 3.64 14.43 -4.46
CA ALA A 109 2.53 13.88 -3.68
C ALA A 109 1.76 14.98 -2.93
N PHE A 110 2.47 15.87 -2.23
CA PHE A 110 1.85 17.01 -1.55
C PHE A 110 1.16 17.96 -2.54
N THR A 111 1.81 18.29 -3.66
CA THR A 111 1.23 19.15 -4.70
C THR A 111 -0.03 18.53 -5.29
N PHE A 112 -0.02 17.23 -5.51
CA PHE A 112 -1.18 16.49 -6.00
C PHE A 112 -2.35 16.55 -4.99
N VAL A 113 -2.10 16.26 -3.73
CA VAL A 113 -3.12 16.33 -2.66
C VAL A 113 -3.67 17.74 -2.51
N GLU A 114 -2.82 18.79 -2.62
CA GLU A 114 -3.26 20.18 -2.61
C GLU A 114 -4.18 20.51 -3.80
N THR A 115 -3.81 20.00 -4.99
CA THR A 115 -4.57 20.26 -6.24
C THR A 115 -5.94 19.60 -6.24
N ILE A 116 -6.03 18.36 -5.78
CA ILE A 116 -7.31 17.62 -5.73
C ILE A 116 -8.15 17.97 -4.49
N GLY A 117 -7.52 18.60 -3.48
CA GLY A 117 -8.17 18.90 -2.20
C GLY A 117 -8.38 17.65 -1.33
N ARG A 118 -9.10 17.85 -0.22
CA ARG A 118 -9.32 16.80 0.80
C ARG A 118 -10.66 16.07 0.68
N ASN A 119 -11.29 16.08 -0.50
CA ASN A 119 -12.54 15.35 -0.68
C ASN A 119 -12.30 13.83 -0.59
N PRO A 120 -12.79 13.14 0.47
CA PRO A 120 -12.51 11.72 0.69
C PRO A 120 -13.31 10.79 -0.22
N ARG A 121 -14.04 11.32 -1.20
CA ARG A 121 -14.85 10.57 -2.18
C ARG A 121 -14.32 10.68 -3.61
N GLN A 122 -13.11 11.19 -3.78
CA GLN A 122 -12.50 11.33 -5.11
C GLN A 122 -11.56 10.19 -5.44
N ILE A 123 -10.67 9.82 -4.49
CA ILE A 123 -9.64 8.82 -4.70
C ILE A 123 -9.64 7.82 -3.55
N GLN A 124 -9.75 6.53 -3.91
CA GLN A 124 -9.43 5.37 -3.09
C GLN A 124 -8.00 4.93 -3.42
N ILE A 125 -7.15 4.78 -2.41
CA ILE A 125 -5.78 4.32 -2.63
C ILE A 125 -5.68 2.80 -2.45
N GLY A 126 -4.87 2.15 -3.30
CA GLY A 126 -4.63 0.72 -3.34
C GLY A 126 -3.72 0.19 -2.19
N LEU A 127 -4.00 0.57 -0.95
CA LEU A 127 -3.37 0.00 0.24
C LEU A 127 -4.19 -1.22 0.72
N GLN A 128 -4.10 -2.29 -0.03
CA GLN A 128 -4.94 -3.48 0.11
C GLN A 128 -4.87 -4.14 1.48
N ARG A 129 -3.76 -3.97 2.23
CA ARG A 129 -3.58 -4.58 3.56
C ARG A 129 -4.65 -4.16 4.55
N ARG A 130 -5.16 -2.95 4.46
CA ARG A 130 -6.28 -2.44 5.29
C ARG A 130 -7.59 -3.20 5.08
N TYR A 131 -7.69 -3.99 4.00
CA TYR A 131 -8.82 -4.87 3.69
C TYR A 131 -8.51 -6.35 3.91
N ASP A 132 -7.33 -6.69 4.46
CA ASP A 132 -6.98 -8.07 4.77
C ASP A 132 -7.75 -8.60 5.98
N ALA A 133 -8.39 -9.76 5.85
CA ALA A 133 -9.25 -10.29 6.91
C ALA A 133 -8.49 -10.58 8.20
N ALA A 134 -7.24 -11.06 8.09
CA ALA A 134 -6.43 -11.35 9.26
C ALA A 134 -5.98 -10.06 9.96
N LEU A 135 -5.59 -9.02 9.21
CA LEU A 135 -5.22 -7.72 9.77
C LEU A 135 -6.42 -6.98 10.37
N LEU A 136 -7.59 -7.05 9.73
CA LEU A 136 -8.84 -6.52 10.30
C LEU A 136 -9.21 -7.22 11.60
N HIS A 137 -9.04 -8.54 11.68
CA HIS A 137 -9.26 -9.29 12.92
C HIS A 137 -8.24 -8.89 13.99
N THR A 138 -6.97 -8.77 13.63
CA THR A 138 -5.91 -8.26 14.54
C THR A 138 -6.26 -6.88 15.09
N LYS A 139 -6.68 -5.95 14.23
CA LYS A 139 -7.12 -4.61 14.63
C LYS A 139 -8.31 -4.67 15.60
N HIS A 140 -9.28 -5.54 15.33
CA HIS A 140 -10.43 -5.75 16.21
C HIS A 140 -10.00 -6.24 17.60
N LEU A 141 -9.07 -7.19 17.70
CA LEU A 141 -8.55 -7.69 18.98
C LEU A 141 -7.81 -6.61 19.77
N ILE A 142 -7.06 -5.73 19.09
CA ILE A 142 -6.42 -4.56 19.68
C ILE A 142 -7.48 -3.60 20.25
N GLN A 143 -8.46 -3.21 19.44
CA GLN A 143 -9.54 -2.30 19.83
C GLN A 143 -10.41 -2.84 20.96
N ALA A 144 -10.59 -4.16 21.03
CA ALA A 144 -11.23 -4.83 22.16
C ALA A 144 -10.37 -4.83 23.43
N GLY A 145 -9.15 -4.29 23.38
CA GLY A 145 -8.25 -4.16 24.52
C GLY A 145 -7.66 -5.48 25.03
N LEU A 146 -7.68 -6.56 24.22
CA LEU A 146 -7.33 -7.90 24.68
C LEU A 146 -5.84 -8.05 25.04
N ILE A 147 -4.96 -7.24 24.43
CA ILE A 147 -3.53 -7.23 24.76
C ILE A 147 -3.11 -6.09 25.69
N GLY A 148 -4.05 -5.20 26.07
CA GLY A 148 -3.75 -4.01 26.87
C GLY A 148 -3.06 -2.91 26.05
N ASP A 149 -2.27 -2.07 26.73
CA ASP A 149 -1.51 -1.00 26.06
C ASP A 149 -0.37 -1.60 25.23
N ILE A 150 -0.24 -1.18 23.99
CA ILE A 150 0.80 -1.69 23.08
C ILE A 150 2.14 -1.11 23.53
N ARG A 151 3.18 -1.95 23.54
CA ARG A 151 4.57 -1.59 23.86
C ARG A 151 5.49 -1.75 22.65
N GLU A 152 5.20 -2.75 21.81
CA GLU A 152 6.04 -3.09 20.67
C GLU A 152 5.19 -3.54 19.49
N ILE A 153 5.59 -3.14 18.29
CA ILE A 153 5.07 -3.67 17.03
C ILE A 153 6.24 -4.00 16.09
N ARG A 154 6.17 -5.17 15.45
CA ARG A 154 7.12 -5.56 14.43
C ARG A 154 6.37 -6.07 13.20
N CYS A 155 6.57 -5.42 12.05
CA CYS A 155 6.02 -5.82 10.77
C CYS A 155 7.13 -6.38 9.88
N VAL A 156 6.96 -7.58 9.34
CA VAL A 156 7.92 -8.28 8.48
C VAL A 156 7.35 -8.37 7.08
N LEU A 157 8.13 -7.96 6.09
CA LEU A 157 7.82 -8.14 4.68
C LEU A 157 9.09 -8.52 3.91
N ARG A 158 9.12 -9.74 3.40
CA ARG A 158 10.28 -10.27 2.70
C ARG A 158 9.86 -10.99 1.42
N ASP A 159 10.47 -10.62 0.31
CA ASP A 159 10.35 -11.28 -0.98
C ASP A 159 11.51 -12.23 -1.21
N GLN A 160 11.26 -13.30 -1.96
CA GLN A 160 12.27 -14.28 -2.31
C GLN A 160 13.22 -13.78 -3.39
N TYR A 161 12.70 -13.01 -4.33
CA TYR A 161 13.42 -12.57 -5.52
C TYR A 161 13.41 -11.06 -5.66
N PRO A 162 14.46 -10.48 -6.24
CA PRO A 162 14.46 -9.08 -6.64
C PRO A 162 13.36 -8.82 -7.68
N PRO A 163 12.92 -7.58 -7.82
CA PRO A 163 11.98 -7.21 -8.89
C PRO A 163 12.63 -7.43 -10.26
N PRO A 164 11.81 -7.61 -11.32
CA PRO A 164 12.32 -7.74 -12.68
C PRO A 164 13.21 -6.55 -13.06
N PRO A 165 14.24 -6.72 -13.93
CA PRO A 165 15.13 -5.63 -14.35
C PRO A 165 14.43 -4.43 -15.00
N THR A 166 13.21 -4.63 -15.51
CA THR A 166 12.37 -3.58 -16.11
C THR A 166 11.55 -2.80 -15.08
N TYR A 167 11.54 -3.25 -13.82
CA TYR A 167 10.83 -2.56 -12.74
C TYR A 167 11.68 -1.41 -12.22
N SER A 168 11.10 -0.22 -12.13
CA SER A 168 11.75 0.97 -11.59
C SER A 168 11.08 1.37 -10.28
N SER A 169 11.87 1.51 -9.22
CA SER A 169 11.42 2.04 -7.93
C SER A 169 12.55 2.83 -7.26
N ARG A 170 12.22 3.59 -6.22
CA ARG A 170 13.20 4.32 -5.39
C ARG A 170 13.81 3.46 -4.27
N GLY A 171 13.81 2.13 -4.44
CA GLY A 171 14.41 1.19 -3.51
C GLY A 171 13.46 0.53 -2.53
N LEU A 172 14.04 -0.39 -1.74
CA LEU A 172 13.35 -1.32 -0.86
C LEU A 172 12.42 -0.64 0.15
N ILE A 173 12.91 0.42 0.83
CA ILE A 173 12.15 1.09 1.90
C ILE A 173 10.94 1.83 1.32
N ILE A 174 11.09 2.53 0.20
CA ILE A 174 9.99 3.30 -0.43
C ILE A 174 8.95 2.34 -1.01
N ASP A 175 9.36 1.34 -1.76
CA ASP A 175 8.45 0.49 -2.53
C ASP A 175 7.77 -0.61 -1.69
N MET A 176 8.54 -1.35 -0.91
CA MET A 176 8.02 -2.41 -0.04
C MET A 176 7.62 -1.86 1.34
N GLY A 177 8.45 -0.96 1.88
CA GLY A 177 8.25 -0.42 3.21
C GLY A 177 6.92 0.29 3.39
N ILE A 178 6.40 0.96 2.36
CA ILE A 178 5.11 1.68 2.43
C ILE A 178 3.95 0.75 2.86
N HIS A 179 3.96 -0.51 2.46
CA HIS A 179 2.92 -1.47 2.82
C HIS A 179 2.90 -1.78 4.32
N VAL A 180 4.07 -1.93 4.95
CA VAL A 180 4.17 -2.26 6.38
C VAL A 180 4.23 -1.01 7.25
N ALA A 181 4.61 0.14 6.69
CA ALA A 181 4.49 1.44 7.33
C ALA A 181 3.01 1.81 7.51
N ASP A 182 2.22 1.68 6.44
CA ASP A 182 0.77 1.86 6.50
C ASP A 182 0.10 0.86 7.44
N GLU A 183 0.51 -0.41 7.40
CA GLU A 183 0.01 -1.45 8.30
C GLU A 183 0.26 -1.10 9.77
N ALA A 184 1.47 -0.61 10.11
CA ALA A 184 1.81 -0.20 11.46
C ALA A 184 0.96 1.00 11.92
N ILE A 185 0.86 2.05 11.10
CA ILE A 185 0.00 3.22 11.37
C ILE A 185 -1.45 2.77 11.56
N PHE A 186 -1.96 1.92 10.68
CA PHE A 186 -3.33 1.39 10.73
C PHE A 186 -3.59 0.60 12.02
N LEU A 187 -2.69 -0.31 12.41
CA LEU A 187 -2.87 -1.14 13.60
C LEU A 187 -2.77 -0.34 14.89
N LEU A 188 -1.83 0.62 14.95
CA LEU A 188 -1.61 1.47 16.13
C LEU A 188 -2.63 2.61 16.28
N ASP A 189 -3.31 3.04 15.19
CA ASP A 189 -4.05 4.31 15.10
C ASP A 189 -3.18 5.53 15.45
N GLU A 190 -1.88 5.45 15.20
CA GLU A 190 -0.92 6.45 15.62
C GLU A 190 0.17 6.64 14.56
N PHE A 191 0.55 7.91 14.33
CA PHE A 191 1.64 8.26 13.42
C PHE A 191 2.97 8.27 14.19
N PRO A 192 4.07 7.74 13.63
CA PRO A 192 5.38 7.76 14.27
C PRO A 192 5.88 9.18 14.55
N ASP A 193 6.60 9.37 15.65
CA ASP A 193 7.25 10.65 16.03
C ASP A 193 8.77 10.65 15.75
N GLU A 194 9.41 9.48 15.75
CA GLU A 194 10.82 9.34 15.38
C GLU A 194 11.03 8.09 14.51
N VAL A 195 12.01 8.17 13.57
CA VAL A 195 12.40 7.05 12.73
C VAL A 195 13.89 7.04 12.46
N TRP A 196 14.46 5.83 12.38
CA TRP A 196 15.81 5.57 11.86
C TRP A 196 15.85 4.23 11.15
N ALA A 197 16.76 4.10 10.16
CA ALA A 197 16.83 2.91 9.35
C ALA A 197 18.28 2.54 9.00
N SER A 198 18.50 1.25 8.83
CA SER A 198 19.75 0.69 8.32
C SER A 198 19.45 -0.19 7.12
N VAL A 199 20.31 -0.11 6.10
CA VAL A 199 20.22 -0.97 4.91
C VAL A 199 21.50 -1.77 4.75
N HIS A 200 21.36 -2.94 4.15
CA HIS A 200 22.45 -3.83 3.78
C HIS A 200 22.38 -4.14 2.29
N HIS A 201 23.57 -4.27 1.68
CA HIS A 201 23.73 -4.70 0.30
C HIS A 201 24.44 -6.06 0.29
N THR A 202 23.72 -7.10 -0.12
CA THR A 202 24.31 -8.43 -0.25
C THR A 202 25.30 -8.44 -1.40
N LYS A 203 26.51 -8.94 -1.16
CA LYS A 203 27.56 -9.05 -2.19
C LYS A 203 27.06 -9.93 -3.34
N GLY A 204 27.11 -9.38 -4.56
CA GLY A 204 26.62 -10.05 -5.77
C GLY A 204 25.12 -9.83 -6.05
N TYR A 205 24.41 -9.12 -5.20
CA TYR A 205 23.10 -8.60 -5.49
C TYR A 205 23.26 -7.32 -6.34
N ASN A 206 23.06 -7.48 -7.63
CA ASN A 206 23.13 -6.37 -8.59
C ASN A 206 21.74 -6.07 -9.08
N SER A 207 20.91 -5.44 -8.24
CA SER A 207 19.73 -4.78 -8.77
C SER A 207 20.14 -3.37 -9.20
N PRO A 208 20.09 -3.03 -10.48
CA PRO A 208 20.33 -1.67 -10.94
C PRO A 208 19.31 -0.66 -10.43
N ILE A 209 18.31 -1.13 -9.69
CA ILE A 209 17.11 -0.42 -9.28
C ILE A 209 17.17 -0.05 -7.79
N ASP A 210 18.01 -0.72 -7.00
CA ASP A 210 18.04 -0.53 -5.55
C ASP A 210 19.29 0.22 -5.09
N GLU A 211 19.27 1.55 -5.19
CA GLU A 211 20.17 2.39 -4.42
C GLU A 211 19.98 2.17 -2.90
N GLY A 212 18.81 1.62 -2.50
CA GLY A 212 18.40 1.38 -1.13
C GLY A 212 18.70 -0.02 -0.56
N GLY A 213 19.56 -0.84 -1.19
CA GLY A 213 19.93 -2.18 -0.68
C GLY A 213 18.86 -3.25 -0.88
N ASP A 214 19.17 -4.47 -0.40
CA ASP A 214 18.31 -5.65 -0.51
C ASP A 214 17.70 -6.11 0.81
N THR A 215 18.18 -5.58 1.93
CA THR A 215 17.69 -5.85 3.28
C THR A 215 17.71 -4.55 4.09
N ALA A 216 16.62 -4.25 4.78
CA ALA A 216 16.51 -3.05 5.59
C ALA A 216 15.79 -3.33 6.92
N PHE A 217 16.25 -2.62 7.95
CA PHE A 217 15.54 -2.49 9.22
C PHE A 217 15.17 -1.01 9.41
N VAL A 218 13.88 -0.76 9.57
CA VAL A 218 13.37 0.56 9.96
C VAL A 218 12.88 0.46 11.39
N THR A 219 13.38 1.30 12.26
CA THR A 219 12.93 1.40 13.65
C THR A 219 12.26 2.75 13.86
N PHE A 220 11.21 2.79 14.67
CA PHE A 220 10.45 4.01 14.95
C PHE A 220 9.89 4.00 16.36
N THR A 221 9.55 5.18 16.85
CA THR A 221 8.75 5.38 18.07
C THR A 221 7.46 6.09 17.74
N THR A 222 6.53 6.09 18.69
CA THR A 222 5.27 6.83 18.59
C THR A 222 5.09 7.73 19.81
N PRO A 223 4.20 8.75 19.76
CA PRO A 223 3.89 9.61 20.90
C PRO A 223 3.45 8.84 22.16
N SER A 224 2.82 7.68 22.02
CA SER A 224 2.47 6.79 23.12
C SER A 224 3.63 5.89 23.60
N HIS A 225 4.85 6.12 23.07
CA HIS A 225 6.08 5.38 23.39
C HIS A 225 6.07 3.91 22.94
N VAL A 226 5.32 3.56 21.91
CA VAL A 226 5.44 2.24 21.25
C VAL A 226 6.76 2.18 20.49
N LEU A 227 7.53 1.11 20.68
CA LEU A 227 8.72 0.82 19.89
C LEU A 227 8.32 -0.03 18.68
N GLY A 228 8.54 0.50 17.48
CA GLY A 228 8.17 -0.16 16.23
C GLY A 228 9.36 -0.58 15.38
N ARG A 229 9.18 -1.65 14.60
CA ARG A 229 10.19 -2.11 13.66
C ARG A 229 9.55 -2.67 12.38
N LEU A 230 10.10 -2.29 11.22
CA LEU A 230 9.80 -2.87 9.92
C LEU A 230 11.03 -3.66 9.44
N ASP A 231 10.85 -4.95 9.15
CA ASP A 231 11.90 -5.83 8.62
C ASP A 231 11.61 -6.10 7.14
N LEU A 232 12.47 -5.62 6.27
CA LEU A 232 12.31 -5.69 4.82
C LEU A 232 13.44 -6.51 4.17
N SER A 233 13.12 -7.31 3.16
CA SER A 233 14.13 -7.99 2.34
C SER A 233 13.61 -8.36 0.96
N ARG A 234 14.50 -8.38 -0.04
CA ARG A 234 14.25 -8.91 -1.39
C ARG A 234 15.12 -10.14 -1.71
N THR A 235 15.70 -10.75 -0.69
CA THR A 235 16.63 -11.89 -0.82
C THR A 235 16.31 -13.00 0.17
N HIS A 236 15.05 -13.16 0.55
CA HIS A 236 14.65 -14.14 1.55
C HIS A 236 14.51 -15.54 0.93
N ALA A 237 15.56 -16.37 1.08
CA ALA A 237 15.69 -17.68 0.43
C ALA A 237 14.54 -18.66 0.71
N SER A 238 13.80 -18.47 1.81
CA SER A 238 12.69 -19.37 2.19
C SER A 238 11.33 -18.97 1.58
N GLY A 239 11.29 -18.00 0.66
CA GLY A 239 10.06 -17.55 0.02
C GLY A 239 9.47 -16.30 0.63
N TYR A 240 8.26 -15.92 0.18
CA TYR A 240 7.55 -14.75 0.65
C TYR A 240 7.20 -14.89 2.14
N ASN A 241 7.62 -13.89 2.95
CA ASN A 241 7.32 -13.85 4.38
C ASN A 241 6.60 -12.54 4.74
N ASN A 242 5.43 -12.67 5.35
CA ASN A 242 4.65 -11.55 5.84
C ASN A 242 4.03 -11.88 7.20
N GLU A 243 4.56 -11.22 8.24
CA GLU A 243 4.18 -11.44 9.63
C GLU A 243 4.13 -10.13 10.40
N THR A 244 3.24 -10.05 11.39
CA THR A 244 3.13 -8.92 12.30
C THR A 244 3.04 -9.42 13.73
N TYR A 245 3.92 -8.90 14.58
CA TYR A 245 3.96 -9.19 16.02
C TYR A 245 3.61 -7.92 16.78
N ILE A 246 2.73 -8.03 17.77
CA ILE A 246 2.33 -6.91 18.62
C ILE A 246 2.36 -7.35 20.07
N ILE A 247 3.17 -6.70 20.88
CA ILE A 247 3.32 -7.01 22.29
C ILE A 247 2.67 -5.89 23.12
N GLY A 248 1.70 -6.26 23.91
CA GLY A 248 1.02 -5.36 24.85
C GLY A 248 1.29 -5.73 26.31
N THR A 249 0.68 -4.94 27.21
CA THR A 249 0.83 -5.12 28.67
C THR A 249 0.14 -6.38 29.20
N ARG A 250 -0.82 -6.96 28.47
CA ARG A 250 -1.63 -8.11 28.88
C ARG A 250 -1.57 -9.29 27.93
N GLY A 251 -0.95 -9.13 26.77
CA GLY A 251 -0.87 -10.22 25.78
C GLY A 251 -0.05 -9.85 24.56
N THR A 252 0.08 -10.81 23.68
CA THR A 252 0.79 -10.71 22.40
C THR A 252 -0.12 -11.19 21.27
N LEU A 253 -0.11 -10.48 20.16
CA LEU A 253 -0.71 -10.92 18.89
C LEU A 253 0.40 -11.28 17.90
N HIS A 254 0.22 -12.40 17.22
CA HIS A 254 0.98 -12.75 16.03
C HIS A 254 0.01 -12.94 14.87
N THR A 255 0.24 -12.26 13.77
CA THR A 255 -0.55 -12.33 12.55
C THR A 255 0.35 -12.66 11.38
N GLY A 256 0.00 -13.66 10.61
CA GLY A 256 0.77 -14.02 9.42
C GLY A 256 1.17 -15.48 9.39
N ARG A 257 2.22 -15.76 8.67
CA ARG A 257 2.85 -17.08 8.64
C ARG A 257 4.30 -16.95 8.19
N PHE A 258 5.12 -17.82 8.71
CA PHE A 258 6.50 -17.95 8.29
C PHE A 258 6.57 -18.64 6.91
N ALA A 259 7.24 -17.98 6.00
CA ALA A 259 7.68 -18.43 4.66
C ALA A 259 6.71 -19.16 3.72
N GLY A 260 6.72 -18.72 2.54
CA GLY A 260 6.66 -19.21 1.15
C GLY A 260 5.79 -20.40 0.75
N TYR A 261 5.04 -21.03 1.62
CA TYR A 261 4.24 -22.19 1.24
C TYR A 261 2.73 -21.91 1.25
N PRO A 262 1.96 -22.52 0.34
CA PRO A 262 0.50 -22.42 0.37
C PRO A 262 -0.04 -22.92 1.72
N GLY A 263 -0.82 -22.09 2.36
CA GLY A 263 -1.46 -22.39 3.64
C GLY A 263 -2.15 -21.17 4.23
N PRO A 264 -3.00 -21.36 5.22
CA PRO A 264 -3.77 -20.28 5.83
C PRO A 264 -2.86 -19.29 6.57
N VAL A 265 -3.39 -18.08 6.76
CA VAL A 265 -2.83 -17.09 7.67
C VAL A 265 -3.45 -17.29 9.04
N HIS A 266 -2.62 -17.29 10.08
CA HIS A 266 -3.08 -17.41 11.45
C HIS A 266 -3.04 -16.05 12.16
N VAL A 267 -4.01 -15.80 13.04
CA VAL A 267 -3.96 -14.75 14.04
C VAL A 267 -3.98 -15.45 15.40
N GLU A 268 -2.90 -15.31 16.13
CA GLU A 268 -2.72 -15.96 17.44
C GLU A 268 -2.72 -14.89 18.54
N LEU A 269 -3.55 -15.09 19.56
CA LEU A 269 -3.63 -14.25 20.76
C LEU A 269 -3.09 -15.02 21.96
N TRP A 270 -1.96 -14.56 22.49
CA TRP A 270 -1.34 -15.07 23.71
C TRP A 270 -1.60 -14.09 24.87
N GLN A 271 -2.32 -14.54 25.90
CA GLN A 271 -2.65 -13.71 27.06
C GLN A 271 -1.99 -14.25 28.33
N SER A 272 -1.62 -13.33 29.25
CA SER A 272 -1.04 -13.67 30.55
C SER A 272 -2.11 -14.16 31.56
N ASN A 273 -3.00 -15.05 31.11
CA ASN A 273 -4.14 -15.56 31.89
C ASN A 273 -3.99 -17.02 32.33
N GLY A 274 -2.75 -17.57 32.24
CA GLY A 274 -2.44 -18.96 32.57
C GLY A 274 -2.81 -19.99 31.50
N LYS A 275 -3.35 -19.60 30.36
CA LYS A 275 -3.58 -20.49 29.20
C LYS A 275 -2.23 -20.92 28.63
N LYS A 276 -2.11 -22.23 28.31
CA LYS A 276 -0.88 -22.82 27.73
C LYS A 276 -0.80 -22.69 26.21
N HIS A 277 -1.91 -22.36 25.54
CA HIS A 277 -2.03 -22.26 24.10
C HIS A 277 -2.69 -20.96 23.71
N PRO A 278 -2.36 -20.36 22.55
CA PRO A 278 -3.01 -19.17 22.06
C PRO A 278 -4.46 -19.44 21.69
N GLU A 279 -5.27 -18.41 21.71
CA GLU A 279 -6.50 -18.39 20.91
C GLU A 279 -6.10 -18.10 19.47
N SER A 280 -6.55 -18.92 18.52
CA SER A 280 -6.14 -18.81 17.12
C SER A 280 -7.34 -18.70 16.21
N ALA A 281 -7.28 -17.73 15.26
CA ALA A 281 -8.17 -17.66 14.11
C ALA A 281 -7.39 -17.97 12.84
N THR A 282 -8.01 -18.68 11.90
CA THR A 282 -7.40 -19.10 10.65
C THR A 282 -8.13 -18.44 9.48
N PHE A 283 -7.36 -17.89 8.54
CA PHE A 283 -7.85 -17.22 7.35
C PHE A 283 -7.31 -17.92 6.12
N GLU A 284 -8.19 -18.57 5.37
CA GLU A 284 -7.82 -19.25 4.12
C GLU A 284 -7.35 -18.24 3.07
N MET A 285 -6.38 -18.65 2.28
CA MET A 285 -5.90 -17.87 1.14
C MET A 285 -6.37 -18.53 -0.15
N ALA A 286 -6.86 -17.71 -1.08
CA ALA A 286 -7.09 -18.17 -2.43
C ALA A 286 -5.73 -18.35 -3.16
N TYR A 287 -5.49 -19.55 -3.67
CA TYR A 287 -4.35 -19.85 -4.52
C TYR A 287 -4.83 -20.16 -5.93
N PRO A 288 -4.84 -19.19 -6.85
CA PRO A 288 -4.94 -19.52 -8.25
C PRO A 288 -3.74 -20.38 -8.64
N GLU A 289 -3.98 -21.48 -9.33
CA GLU A 289 -2.93 -22.35 -9.83
C GLU A 289 -1.95 -21.55 -10.68
N GLY A 290 -0.65 -21.64 -10.39
CA GLY A 290 0.39 -20.87 -11.09
C GLY A 290 0.49 -19.37 -10.74
N ALA A 291 -0.13 -18.91 -9.65
CA ALA A 291 -0.07 -17.51 -9.25
C ALA A 291 1.37 -17.07 -8.89
N TYR A 292 1.88 -16.12 -9.64
CA TYR A 292 3.07 -15.35 -9.37
C TYR A 292 2.75 -13.88 -9.67
N PRO A 293 3.17 -12.91 -8.88
CA PRO A 293 4.06 -12.97 -7.71
C PRO A 293 3.33 -13.41 -6.42
N GLU A 294 4.10 -13.93 -5.46
CA GLU A 294 3.64 -14.59 -4.23
C GLU A 294 2.73 -13.74 -3.34
N PHE A 295 2.80 -12.41 -3.43
CA PHE A 295 1.92 -11.52 -2.68
C PHE A 295 0.46 -11.59 -3.15
N LEU A 296 0.20 -11.93 -4.42
CA LEU A 296 -1.17 -12.04 -4.94
C LEU A 296 -1.97 -13.14 -4.22
N PRO A 297 -1.48 -14.38 -4.09
CA PRO A 297 -2.17 -15.38 -3.28
C PRO A 297 -2.44 -14.91 -1.85
N ARG A 298 -1.48 -14.22 -1.23
CA ARG A 298 -1.63 -13.73 0.15
C ARG A 298 -2.70 -12.66 0.30
N PHE A 299 -2.83 -11.78 -0.67
CA PHE A 299 -3.70 -10.61 -0.58
C PHE A 299 -4.85 -10.58 -1.61
N ASP A 300 -5.09 -11.65 -2.38
CA ASP A 300 -6.20 -11.70 -3.34
C ASP A 300 -7.54 -11.31 -2.69
N GLY A 301 -7.87 -11.91 -1.56
CA GLY A 301 -9.08 -11.56 -0.81
C GLY A 301 -9.14 -10.10 -0.35
N ALA A 302 -7.99 -9.50 -0.07
CA ALA A 302 -7.90 -8.10 0.32
C ALA A 302 -8.14 -7.16 -0.87
N TYR A 303 -7.55 -7.45 -2.03
CA TYR A 303 -7.84 -6.71 -3.28
C TYR A 303 -9.33 -6.79 -3.64
N ARG A 304 -9.94 -7.96 -3.56
CA ARG A 304 -11.37 -8.15 -3.83
C ARG A 304 -12.25 -7.35 -2.89
N ARG A 305 -11.95 -7.36 -1.58
CA ARG A 305 -12.68 -6.55 -0.59
C ARG A 305 -12.47 -5.05 -0.80
N ALA A 306 -11.26 -4.61 -1.16
CA ALA A 306 -10.99 -3.21 -1.47
C ALA A 306 -11.86 -2.71 -2.64
N HIS A 307 -11.94 -3.47 -3.73
CA HIS A 307 -12.81 -3.13 -4.86
C HIS A 307 -14.30 -3.19 -4.51
N GLN A 308 -14.71 -4.18 -3.71
CA GLN A 308 -16.11 -4.26 -3.26
C GLN A 308 -16.46 -3.03 -2.41
N GLN A 309 -15.64 -2.69 -1.41
CA GLN A 309 -15.88 -1.54 -0.55
C GLN A 309 -15.91 -0.23 -1.35
N PHE A 310 -14.98 -0.06 -2.29
CA PHE A 310 -14.94 1.12 -3.17
C PHE A 310 -16.26 1.33 -3.92
N ARG A 311 -16.83 0.26 -4.51
CA ARG A 311 -18.14 0.33 -5.18
C ARG A 311 -19.29 0.63 -4.22
N GLU A 312 -19.27 0.01 -3.05
CA GLU A 312 -20.26 0.27 -2.01
C GLU A 312 -20.22 1.71 -1.53
N ASP A 313 -19.04 2.29 -1.38
CA ASP A 313 -18.85 3.68 -0.99
C ASP A 313 -19.30 4.65 -2.08
N ILE A 314 -19.00 4.36 -3.36
CA ILE A 314 -19.56 5.12 -4.49
C ILE A 314 -21.09 5.07 -4.46
N ALA A 315 -21.68 3.89 -4.32
CA ALA A 315 -23.13 3.73 -4.35
C ALA A 315 -23.84 4.45 -3.19
N ARG A 316 -23.18 4.55 -2.02
CA ARG A 316 -23.70 5.24 -0.83
C ARG A 316 -23.35 6.73 -0.78
N GLY A 317 -22.45 7.20 -1.66
CA GLY A 317 -21.86 8.54 -1.56
C GLY A 317 -21.06 8.72 -0.26
N ALA A 318 -20.47 7.63 0.26
CA ALA A 318 -19.67 7.62 1.49
C ALA A 318 -18.19 8.02 1.21
N PRO A 319 -17.43 8.46 2.21
CA PRO A 319 -15.98 8.54 2.14
C PRO A 319 -15.36 7.18 1.78
N PHE A 320 -14.30 7.18 0.99
CA PHE A 320 -13.56 5.97 0.68
C PHE A 320 -12.74 5.49 1.87
N GLY A 321 -12.53 4.17 1.95
CA GLY A 321 -11.90 3.54 3.10
C GLY A 321 -10.41 3.85 3.28
N VAL A 322 -9.70 4.23 2.19
CA VAL A 322 -8.29 4.70 2.25
C VAL A 322 -8.14 5.89 1.31
N THR A 323 -7.91 7.04 1.87
CA THR A 323 -7.85 8.31 1.14
C THR A 323 -6.40 8.73 0.84
N GLN A 324 -6.25 9.79 0.02
CA GLN A 324 -4.97 10.39 -0.29
C GLN A 324 -4.21 10.90 0.94
N ASN A 325 -4.89 11.30 2.01
CA ASN A 325 -4.24 11.81 3.22
C ASN A 325 -3.53 10.69 4.00
N GLU A 326 -4.17 9.54 4.11
CA GLU A 326 -3.63 8.39 4.86
C GLU A 326 -2.41 7.79 4.20
N VAL A 327 -2.41 7.70 2.85
CA VAL A 327 -1.21 7.22 2.14
C VAL A 327 -0.08 8.24 2.20
N LEU A 328 -0.39 9.53 2.27
CA LEU A 328 0.62 10.56 2.45
C LEU A 328 1.38 10.40 3.78
N ASP A 329 0.68 10.07 4.87
CA ASP A 329 1.32 9.74 6.15
C ASP A 329 2.32 8.56 5.99
N ALA A 330 1.90 7.47 5.36
CA ALA A 330 2.79 6.32 5.11
C ALA A 330 3.97 6.70 4.20
N GLN A 331 3.74 7.57 3.20
CA GLN A 331 4.78 8.02 2.28
C GLN A 331 5.80 8.93 2.98
N VAL A 332 5.36 9.83 3.87
CA VAL A 332 6.25 10.63 4.73
C VAL A 332 7.10 9.74 5.63
N PHE A 333 6.50 8.72 6.23
CA PHE A 333 7.22 7.79 7.11
C PHE A 333 8.34 7.04 6.35
N VAL A 334 8.05 6.44 5.20
CA VAL A 334 9.08 5.69 4.45
C VAL A 334 10.12 6.59 3.81
N GLU A 335 9.77 7.82 3.42
CA GLU A 335 10.76 8.80 2.93
C GLU A 335 11.76 9.17 4.02
N ALA A 336 11.30 9.39 5.24
CA ALA A 336 12.17 9.67 6.38
C ALA A 336 13.08 8.47 6.71
N ALA A 337 12.52 7.25 6.68
CA ALA A 337 13.30 6.04 6.88
C ALA A 337 14.36 5.85 5.79
N HIS A 338 14.02 6.09 4.53
CA HIS A 338 14.95 6.01 3.41
C HIS A 338 16.10 7.01 3.57
N ARG A 339 15.80 8.27 3.92
CA ARG A 339 16.82 9.27 4.20
C ARG A 339 17.71 8.90 5.37
N SER A 340 17.14 8.35 6.44
CA SER A 340 17.92 7.86 7.56
C SER A 340 18.95 6.82 7.12
N ALA A 341 18.53 5.87 6.27
CA ALA A 341 19.44 4.85 5.72
C ALA A 341 20.57 5.43 4.87
N LEU A 342 20.31 6.52 4.12
CA LEU A 342 21.32 7.22 3.32
C LEU A 342 22.26 8.12 4.15
N HIS A 343 21.93 8.42 5.41
CA HIS A 343 22.67 9.28 6.32
C HIS A 343 23.07 8.55 7.61
N ASP A 344 23.75 7.42 7.49
CA ASP A 344 24.36 6.65 8.59
C ASP A 344 23.39 6.27 9.71
N SER A 345 22.16 5.91 9.37
CA SER A 345 21.08 5.58 10.31
C SER A 345 20.70 6.72 11.27
N ARG A 346 20.88 7.96 10.83
CA ARG A 346 20.52 9.14 11.61
C ARG A 346 19.04 9.12 11.99
N ARG A 347 18.71 9.51 13.22
CA ARG A 347 17.34 9.66 13.68
C ARG A 347 16.70 10.91 13.09
N TYR A 348 15.44 10.77 12.67
CA TYR A 348 14.62 11.86 12.18
C TYR A 348 13.35 11.95 13.03
N ARG A 349 13.00 13.15 13.46
CA ARG A 349 11.69 13.43 14.04
C ARG A 349 10.68 13.60 12.92
N LEU A 350 9.50 12.99 13.13
CA LEU A 350 8.37 13.10 12.24
C LEU A 350 7.31 13.98 12.89
N GLN A 351 6.69 14.82 12.08
CA GLN A 351 5.53 15.60 12.50
C GLN A 351 4.42 15.38 11.47
N ARG A 352 3.23 15.12 11.98
CA ARG A 352 2.03 15.11 11.14
C ARG A 352 1.58 16.54 10.91
N PHE A 353 1.30 16.86 9.68
CA PHE A 353 0.79 18.17 9.29
C PHE A 353 -0.67 18.07 8.86
N ASP A 354 -1.52 18.92 9.45
CA ASP A 354 -2.93 18.97 9.09
C ASP A 354 -3.15 19.66 7.74
N ASP A 355 -2.21 20.50 7.29
CA ASP A 355 -2.26 21.13 5.99
C ASP A 355 -0.88 21.33 5.35
N LEU A 356 -0.88 21.49 4.03
CA LEU A 356 0.32 21.67 3.22
C LEU A 356 1.05 22.99 3.53
N GLN A 357 0.35 24.04 3.96
CA GLN A 357 0.99 25.32 4.28
C GLN A 357 1.83 25.19 5.54
N GLN A 358 1.33 24.48 6.56
CA GLN A 358 2.09 24.17 7.77
C GLN A 358 3.31 23.33 7.43
N TYR A 359 3.16 22.32 6.56
CA TYR A 359 4.26 21.52 6.08
C TYR A 359 5.31 22.35 5.35
N LYS A 360 4.92 23.20 4.39
CA LYS A 360 5.82 24.10 3.66
C LYS A 360 6.51 25.11 4.58
N ALA A 361 5.82 25.64 5.58
CA ALA A 361 6.37 26.62 6.52
C ALA A 361 7.40 25.98 7.47
N ALA A 362 7.21 24.72 7.84
CA ALA A 362 8.09 24.00 8.75
C ALA A 362 9.35 23.43 8.04
N CYS A 363 9.36 23.31 6.71
CA CYS A 363 10.38 22.62 5.94
C CYS A 363 10.98 23.50 4.86
N SER A 364 12.20 24.02 5.10
CA SER A 364 12.98 24.70 4.04
C SER A 364 13.24 23.81 2.82
N ASP A 365 13.22 22.48 2.99
CA ASP A 365 13.51 21.47 1.97
C ASP A 365 12.39 20.46 1.75
N PHE A 366 11.13 20.82 2.02
CA PHE A 366 9.95 19.96 1.86
C PHE A 366 9.88 18.69 2.71
N ILE A 367 10.75 18.56 3.71
CA ILE A 367 10.71 17.47 4.66
C ILE A 367 10.98 18.03 6.04
N CYS A 368 9.94 18.02 6.88
CA CYS A 368 10.08 18.30 8.30
C CYS A 368 10.75 17.12 9.00
N LEU A 369 12.00 17.01 8.80
CA LEU A 369 12.88 16.13 9.50
C LEU A 369 13.84 17.03 10.24
N SER A 370 13.41 17.55 11.40
CA SER A 370 14.33 18.29 12.27
C SER A 370 15.36 17.29 12.77
N PHE A 371 16.63 17.63 12.61
CA PHE A 371 17.70 16.90 13.26
C PHE A 371 17.57 17.05 14.76
N THR A 372 17.65 15.96 15.50
CA THR A 372 17.96 16.03 16.93
C THR A 372 19.46 16.27 17.05
N ASP A 373 19.88 17.53 17.10
CA ASP A 373 21.28 17.89 17.35
C ASP A 373 21.69 17.75 18.84
N ASP A 374 20.77 17.23 19.68
CA ASP A 374 21.02 17.04 21.10
C ASP A 374 20.99 15.55 21.48
N LEU A 375 22.15 14.90 21.36
CA LEU A 375 22.64 13.85 22.29
C LEU A 375 24.16 13.78 22.19
#